data_4ee2c558cf966842982535601a01f37e
#
_entry.id   4ee2c558cf966842982535601a01f37e
#
_cell.length_a   1.000
_cell.length_b   1.000
_cell.length_c   1.000
_cell.angle_alpha   90.00
_cell.angle_beta   90.00
_cell.angle_gamma   90.00
#
_symmetry.space_group_name_H-M   'P 1'
#
loop_
_entity.id
_entity.type
_entity.pdbx_description
1 polymer ?
#
loop_
_entity_poly.entity_id
_entity_poly.type
_entity_poly.pdbx_seq_one_letter_code
_entity_poly.pdbx_strand_id
1 'polypeptide(L)'
;EKYKIDANQLLLLEIILIAQEGDDAELVQLYFQSKAKGSLLEQLTRLQEVGVILKSYKLPKKGERLDLFSIPINRNLVKDFYKCSFELGKELFEEYPQFGFINGNPVGIRSVSKKFDSLEDFYRFYGKTIRWKQETHDYIMELVRWARENNILCVSLCNFVIDHRWDELEALRNGDLANTNFDAIKVV
;
A
#
# COMPACT_ATOMS: atom_id res chain seq x y z
N GLU A 1 19.42 6.75 -4.95
CA GLU A 1 18.70 6.75 -6.27
C GLU A 1 19.20 5.60 -7.16
N LYS A 2 18.82 4.36 -6.84
CA LYS A 2 19.33 3.16 -7.52
C LYS A 2 18.79 2.99 -8.95
N TYR A 3 17.59 3.50 -9.24
CA TYR A 3 16.88 3.15 -10.50
C TYR A 3 16.42 4.32 -11.38
N LYS A 4 16.61 5.58 -10.97
CA LYS A 4 16.26 6.78 -11.77
C LYS A 4 14.86 6.74 -12.42
N ILE A 5 13.87 6.28 -11.67
CA ILE A 5 12.47 6.27 -12.08
C ILE A 5 11.77 7.48 -11.45
N ASP A 6 11.00 8.22 -12.24
CA ASP A 6 10.17 9.32 -11.77
C ASP A 6 8.77 8.86 -11.34
N ALA A 7 8.01 9.77 -10.75
CA ALA A 7 6.66 9.48 -10.25
C ALA A 7 5.67 9.04 -11.35
N ASN A 8 5.83 9.55 -12.59
CA ASN A 8 4.96 9.16 -13.70
C ASN A 8 5.27 7.73 -14.16
N GLN A 9 6.54 7.35 -14.17
CA GLN A 9 6.98 6.00 -14.50
C GLN A 9 6.55 4.99 -13.45
N LEU A 10 6.62 5.38 -12.17
CA LEU A 10 6.13 4.54 -11.08
C LEU A 10 4.61 4.35 -11.16
N LEU A 11 3.86 5.43 -11.43
CA LEU A 11 2.42 5.37 -11.63
C LEU A 11 2.05 4.48 -12.83
N LEU A 12 2.76 4.58 -13.95
CA LEU A 12 2.55 3.73 -15.11
C LEU A 12 2.82 2.26 -14.80
N LEU A 13 3.89 1.98 -14.06
CA LEU A 13 4.19 0.62 -13.60
C LEU A 13 3.07 0.05 -12.73
N GLU A 14 2.55 0.83 -11.78
CA GLU A 14 1.40 0.43 -10.95
C GLU A 14 0.18 0.09 -11.79
N ILE A 15 -0.13 0.90 -12.79
CA ILE A 15 -1.27 0.67 -13.69
C ILE A 15 -1.09 -0.62 -14.50
N ILE A 16 0.12 -0.88 -15.00
CA ILE A 16 0.43 -2.13 -15.69
C ILE A 16 0.23 -3.33 -14.78
N LEU A 17 0.70 -3.25 -13.53
CA LEU A 17 0.56 -4.33 -12.54
C LEU A 17 -0.91 -4.57 -12.18
N ILE A 18 -1.67 -3.51 -11.93
CA ILE A 18 -3.12 -3.58 -11.65
C ILE A 18 -3.85 -4.24 -12.84
N ALA A 19 -3.55 -3.83 -14.07
CA ALA A 19 -4.14 -4.42 -15.25
C ALA A 19 -3.84 -5.93 -15.36
N GLN A 20 -2.61 -6.35 -15.06
CA GLN A 20 -2.19 -7.76 -15.11
C GLN A 20 -2.77 -8.62 -13.99
N GLU A 21 -3.10 -8.03 -12.86
CA GLU A 21 -3.75 -8.68 -11.72
C GLU A 21 -5.28 -8.78 -11.88
N GLY A 22 -5.84 -8.17 -12.93
CA GLY A 22 -7.27 -8.20 -13.24
C GLY A 22 -8.11 -7.22 -12.42
N ASP A 23 -7.47 -6.40 -11.60
CA ASP A 23 -8.13 -5.39 -10.80
C ASP A 23 -8.30 -4.08 -11.59
N ASP A 24 -9.51 -3.54 -11.55
CA ASP A 24 -9.86 -2.17 -11.93
C ASP A 24 -9.57 -1.74 -13.39
N ALA A 25 -10.26 -2.40 -14.35
CA ALA A 25 -10.23 -2.03 -15.76
C ALA A 25 -10.64 -0.56 -16.01
N GLU A 26 -11.45 0.02 -15.14
CA GLU A 26 -11.93 1.40 -15.23
C GLU A 26 -10.82 2.41 -14.92
N LEU A 27 -10.01 2.18 -13.89
CA LEU A 27 -8.85 3.01 -13.55
C LEU A 27 -7.82 3.02 -14.70
N VAL A 28 -7.57 1.86 -15.26
CA VAL A 28 -6.68 1.70 -16.43
C VAL A 28 -7.20 2.50 -17.61
N GLN A 29 -8.49 2.44 -17.91
CA GLN A 29 -9.11 3.17 -19.01
C GLN A 29 -9.06 4.69 -18.78
N LEU A 30 -9.33 5.17 -17.59
CA LEU A 30 -9.23 6.58 -17.20
C LEU A 30 -7.80 7.13 -17.37
N TYR A 31 -6.80 6.37 -16.96
CA TYR A 31 -5.41 6.76 -17.13
C TYR A 31 -5.05 6.96 -18.61
N PHE A 32 -5.46 6.04 -19.48
CA PHE A 32 -5.16 6.14 -20.92
C PHE A 32 -5.93 7.25 -21.61
N GLN A 33 -7.12 7.59 -21.15
CA GLN A 33 -7.87 8.73 -21.68
C GLN A 33 -7.25 10.08 -21.30
N SER A 34 -6.57 10.14 -20.15
CA SER A 34 -5.98 11.39 -19.63
C SER A 34 -4.60 11.75 -20.18
N LYS A 35 -3.91 10.82 -20.84
CA LYS A 35 -2.51 10.99 -21.29
C LYS A 35 -2.38 11.12 -22.81
N ALA A 36 -1.60 12.11 -23.26
CA ALA A 36 -1.20 12.21 -24.65
C ALA A 36 -0.34 11.00 -25.07
N LYS A 37 -0.66 10.40 -26.23
CA LYS A 37 -0.03 9.16 -26.72
C LYS A 37 1.53 9.20 -26.79
N GLY A 38 2.13 10.36 -27.02
CA GLY A 38 3.59 10.52 -27.05
C GLY A 38 4.25 10.35 -25.68
N SER A 39 3.64 10.92 -24.64
CA SER A 39 4.15 10.82 -23.26
C SER A 39 4.14 9.37 -22.75
N LEU A 40 3.16 8.56 -23.15
CA LEU A 40 3.07 7.17 -22.74
C LEU A 40 4.22 6.31 -23.31
N LEU A 41 4.51 6.47 -24.58
CA LEU A 41 5.59 5.71 -25.24
C LEU A 41 6.96 6.07 -24.65
N GLU A 42 7.19 7.35 -24.33
CA GLU A 42 8.41 7.79 -23.64
C GLU A 42 8.54 7.13 -22.26
N GLN A 43 7.47 7.08 -21.48
CA GLN A 43 7.49 6.44 -20.18
C GLN A 43 7.74 4.93 -20.26
N LEU A 44 7.13 4.24 -21.23
CA LEU A 44 7.38 2.81 -21.49
C LEU A 44 8.83 2.57 -21.92
N THR A 45 9.36 3.42 -22.79
CA THR A 45 10.77 3.35 -23.24
C THR A 45 11.69 3.50 -22.03
N ARG A 46 11.40 4.44 -21.16
CA ARG A 46 12.21 4.66 -19.96
C ARG A 46 12.16 3.48 -19.01
N LEU A 47 10.97 2.90 -18.78
CA LEU A 47 10.84 1.68 -17.97
C LEU A 47 11.59 0.49 -18.59
N GLN A 48 11.69 0.42 -19.91
CA GLN A 48 12.51 -0.60 -20.60
C GLN A 48 14.00 -0.33 -20.46
N GLU A 49 14.44 0.91 -20.58
CA GLU A 49 15.85 1.30 -20.39
C GLU A 49 16.37 0.94 -18.99
N VAL A 50 15.57 1.17 -17.96
CA VAL A 50 15.92 0.80 -16.58
C VAL A 50 15.70 -0.67 -16.26
N GLY A 51 15.17 -1.46 -17.21
CA GLY A 51 15.03 -2.91 -17.11
C GLY A 51 13.77 -3.38 -16.38
N VAL A 52 12.82 -2.50 -16.07
CA VAL A 52 11.49 -2.85 -15.50
C VAL A 52 10.68 -3.62 -16.53
N ILE A 53 10.63 -3.12 -17.77
CA ILE A 53 10.09 -3.88 -18.90
C ILE A 53 11.26 -4.65 -19.52
N LEU A 54 11.03 -5.91 -19.86
CA LEU A 54 12.07 -6.74 -20.46
C LEU A 54 12.53 -6.16 -21.80
N LYS A 55 13.83 -6.10 -22.02
CA LYS A 55 14.42 -5.57 -23.27
C LYS A 55 14.02 -6.34 -24.53
N SER A 56 13.61 -7.58 -24.39
CA SER A 56 13.10 -8.42 -25.49
C SER A 56 11.70 -8.00 -25.97
N TYR A 57 10.97 -7.20 -25.20
CA TYR A 57 9.65 -6.73 -25.58
C TYR A 57 9.75 -5.63 -26.63
N LYS A 58 8.99 -5.78 -27.71
CA LYS A 58 8.90 -4.75 -28.76
C LYS A 58 7.83 -3.74 -28.37
N LEU A 59 8.25 -2.55 -28.00
CA LEU A 59 7.32 -1.46 -27.72
C LEU A 59 6.46 -1.14 -28.96
N PRO A 60 5.17 -0.82 -28.77
CA PRO A 60 4.29 -0.49 -29.89
C PRO A 60 4.76 0.78 -30.59
N LYS A 61 4.57 0.84 -31.91
CA LYS A 61 4.83 2.06 -32.66
C LYS A 61 3.75 3.11 -32.39
N LYS A 62 4.09 4.36 -32.73
CA LYS A 62 3.13 5.47 -32.58
C LYS A 62 1.85 5.18 -33.36
N GLY A 63 0.72 5.08 -32.66
CA GLY A 63 -0.59 4.79 -33.26
C GLY A 63 -1.03 3.32 -33.17
N GLU A 64 -0.16 2.40 -32.78
CA GLU A 64 -0.54 1.02 -32.51
C GLU A 64 -1.26 0.94 -31.11
N ARG A 65 -2.13 -0.07 -31.01
CA ARG A 65 -2.83 -0.35 -29.74
C ARG A 65 -1.86 -0.98 -28.77
N LEU A 66 -1.79 -0.40 -27.57
CA LEU A 66 -1.04 -0.98 -26.47
C LEU A 66 -1.92 -1.98 -25.71
N ASP A 67 -1.38 -3.18 -25.53
CA ASP A 67 -1.97 -4.20 -24.66
C ASP A 67 -1.12 -4.31 -23.39
N LEU A 68 -1.67 -3.79 -22.29
CA LEU A 68 -1.00 -3.76 -20.99
C LEU A 68 -0.81 -5.15 -20.39
N PHE A 69 -1.71 -6.07 -20.69
CA PHE A 69 -1.65 -7.44 -20.16
C PHE A 69 -0.45 -8.21 -20.72
N SER A 70 0.01 -7.84 -21.91
CA SER A 70 1.13 -8.51 -22.60
C SER A 70 2.50 -7.93 -22.27
N ILE A 71 2.60 -6.83 -21.50
CA ILE A 71 3.89 -6.20 -21.19
C ILE A 71 4.67 -7.07 -20.20
N PRO A 72 5.82 -7.64 -20.58
CA PRO A 72 6.59 -8.50 -19.68
C PRO A 72 7.36 -7.65 -18.66
N ILE A 73 6.92 -7.71 -17.42
CA ILE A 73 7.54 -7.01 -16.29
C ILE A 73 8.61 -7.88 -15.63
N ASN A 74 9.76 -7.30 -15.35
CA ASN A 74 10.80 -7.90 -14.53
C ASN A 74 10.38 -7.87 -13.05
N ARG A 75 9.66 -8.90 -12.63
CA ARG A 75 9.09 -8.97 -11.28
C ARG A 75 10.15 -8.95 -10.17
N ASN A 76 11.36 -9.42 -10.42
CA ASN A 76 12.45 -9.36 -9.42
C ASN A 76 12.91 -7.92 -9.21
N LEU A 77 13.03 -7.14 -10.30
CA LEU A 77 13.38 -5.73 -10.19
C LEU A 77 12.25 -4.92 -9.53
N VAL A 78 11.00 -5.24 -9.88
CA VAL A 78 9.81 -4.62 -9.28
C VAL A 78 9.76 -4.89 -7.77
N LYS A 79 10.05 -6.10 -7.32
CA LYS A 79 10.19 -6.40 -5.89
C LYS A 79 11.20 -5.50 -5.19
N ASP A 80 12.31 -5.18 -5.85
CA ASP A 80 13.32 -4.26 -5.30
C ASP A 80 12.80 -2.82 -5.17
N PHE A 81 11.92 -2.36 -6.07
CA PHE A 81 11.28 -1.03 -5.96
C PHE A 81 10.32 -0.96 -4.79
N TYR A 82 9.57 -2.03 -4.56
CA TYR A 82 8.60 -2.12 -3.46
C TYR A 82 9.21 -2.62 -2.15
N LYS A 83 10.51 -2.86 -2.12
CA LYS A 83 11.19 -3.38 -0.94
C LYS A 83 11.05 -2.46 0.26
N CYS A 84 11.18 -1.15 0.04
CA CYS A 84 10.90 -0.15 1.08
C CYS A 84 9.45 -0.20 1.56
N SER A 85 8.52 -0.46 0.65
CA SER A 85 7.09 -0.53 0.96
C SER A 85 6.73 -1.77 1.78
N PHE A 86 7.35 -2.90 1.49
CA PHE A 86 7.18 -4.11 2.29
C PHE A 86 7.79 -3.95 3.68
N GLU A 87 8.89 -3.23 3.81
CA GLU A 87 9.52 -2.97 5.10
C GLU A 87 8.59 -2.15 6.01
N LEU A 88 7.98 -1.06 5.51
CA LEU A 88 7.03 -0.26 6.29
C LEU A 88 5.83 -1.08 6.77
N GLY A 89 5.25 -1.89 5.88
CA GLY A 89 4.14 -2.77 6.25
C GLY A 89 4.55 -3.88 7.22
N LYS A 90 5.76 -4.41 7.05
CA LYS A 90 6.33 -5.40 7.94
C LYS A 90 6.60 -4.83 9.32
N GLU A 91 7.17 -3.64 9.42
CA GLU A 91 7.42 -2.95 10.68
C GLU A 91 6.10 -2.70 11.44
N LEU A 92 5.05 -2.23 10.75
CA LEU A 92 3.74 -2.08 11.35
C LEU A 92 3.19 -3.42 11.84
N PHE A 93 3.29 -4.49 11.02
CA PHE A 93 2.82 -5.81 11.38
C PHE A 93 3.54 -6.36 12.62
N GLU A 94 4.85 -6.18 12.73
CA GLU A 94 5.65 -6.67 13.84
C GLU A 94 5.39 -5.89 15.13
N GLU A 95 5.22 -4.56 15.03
CA GLU A 95 4.93 -3.69 16.18
C GLU A 95 3.51 -3.84 16.71
N TYR A 96 2.54 -4.16 15.82
CA TYR A 96 1.14 -4.30 16.21
C TYR A 96 0.95 -5.47 17.18
N PRO A 97 0.18 -5.31 18.28
CA PRO A 97 -0.01 -6.38 19.27
C PRO A 97 -0.61 -7.63 18.64
N GLN A 98 -0.10 -8.79 19.02
CA GLN A 98 -0.63 -10.08 18.56
C GLN A 98 -2.04 -10.36 19.09
N PHE A 99 -2.28 -9.94 20.34
CA PHE A 99 -3.55 -10.15 21.02
C PHE A 99 -4.07 -8.81 21.58
N GLY A 100 -5.37 -8.63 21.50
CA GLY A 100 -6.12 -7.62 22.24
C GLY A 100 -7.12 -8.30 23.19
N PHE A 101 -7.77 -7.54 24.04
CA PHE A 101 -8.74 -8.07 24.99
C PHE A 101 -10.14 -7.53 24.63
N ILE A 102 -11.10 -8.44 24.44
CA ILE A 102 -12.51 -8.11 24.25
C ILE A 102 -13.28 -8.77 25.38
N ASN A 103 -13.94 -7.97 26.22
CA ASN A 103 -14.65 -8.46 27.41
C ASN A 103 -13.78 -9.34 28.31
N GLY A 104 -12.51 -8.98 28.51
CA GLY A 104 -11.56 -9.73 29.29
C GLY A 104 -10.99 -11.00 28.64
N ASN A 105 -11.44 -11.37 27.43
CA ASN A 105 -10.94 -12.52 26.70
C ASN A 105 -9.87 -12.11 25.68
N PRO A 106 -8.73 -12.83 25.59
CA PRO A 106 -7.72 -12.58 24.59
C PRO A 106 -8.23 -12.94 23.19
N VAL A 107 -8.13 -12.01 22.25
CA VAL A 107 -8.50 -12.19 20.86
C VAL A 107 -7.31 -11.84 19.98
N GLY A 108 -7.01 -12.68 18.99
CA GLY A 108 -5.95 -12.41 18.01
C GLY A 108 -6.33 -11.21 17.12
N ILE A 109 -5.57 -10.13 17.20
CA ILE A 109 -5.84 -8.90 16.45
C ILE A 109 -4.86 -8.62 15.32
N ARG A 110 -3.73 -9.32 15.26
CA ARG A 110 -2.69 -9.13 14.22
C ARG A 110 -2.88 -10.00 12.97
N SER A 111 -3.93 -10.80 12.87
CA SER A 111 -4.17 -11.65 11.72
C SER A 111 -4.63 -10.84 10.50
N VAL A 112 -4.04 -11.09 9.33
CA VAL A 112 -4.39 -10.44 8.06
C VAL A 112 -5.15 -11.37 7.11
N SER A 113 -5.14 -12.69 7.34
CA SER A 113 -5.69 -13.72 6.44
C SER A 113 -7.19 -13.63 6.17
N LYS A 114 -7.94 -12.84 6.93
CA LYS A 114 -9.39 -12.62 6.70
C LYS A 114 -9.69 -11.60 5.59
N LYS A 115 -8.69 -10.78 5.24
CA LYS A 115 -8.87 -9.62 4.33
C LYS A 115 -7.83 -9.58 3.21
N PHE A 116 -6.71 -10.27 3.38
CA PHE A 116 -5.60 -10.29 2.44
C PHE A 116 -5.15 -11.73 2.19
N ASP A 117 -4.84 -12.05 0.93
CA ASP A 117 -4.41 -13.39 0.52
C ASP A 117 -2.99 -13.72 1.03
N SER A 118 -2.17 -12.69 1.23
CA SER A 118 -0.81 -12.82 1.76
C SER A 118 -0.40 -11.65 2.65
N LEU A 119 0.67 -11.82 3.42
CA LEU A 119 1.30 -10.72 4.15
C LEU A 119 1.86 -9.65 3.21
N GLU A 120 2.37 -10.06 2.04
CA GLU A 120 2.90 -9.13 1.05
C GLU A 120 1.79 -8.22 0.50
N ASP A 121 0.58 -8.74 0.30
CA ASP A 121 -0.58 -7.95 -0.14
C ASP A 121 -0.99 -6.94 0.92
N PHE A 122 -0.98 -7.34 2.19
CA PHE A 122 -1.20 -6.41 3.30
C PHE A 122 -0.12 -5.32 3.33
N TYR A 123 1.16 -5.68 3.21
CA TYR A 123 2.26 -4.71 3.23
C TYR A 123 2.14 -3.70 2.08
N ARG A 124 1.79 -4.19 0.88
CA ARG A 124 1.55 -3.35 -0.29
C ARG A 124 0.36 -2.43 -0.09
N PHE A 125 -0.75 -2.95 0.44
CA PHE A 125 -1.95 -2.17 0.73
C PHE A 125 -1.64 -1.06 1.73
N TYR A 126 -0.99 -1.37 2.84
CA TYR A 126 -0.57 -0.37 3.83
C TYR A 126 0.30 0.71 3.21
N GLY A 127 1.34 0.34 2.47
CA GLY A 127 2.21 1.29 1.81
C GLY A 127 1.45 2.23 0.87
N LYS A 128 0.51 1.71 0.06
CA LYS A 128 -0.37 2.51 -0.79
C LYS A 128 -1.23 3.48 0.03
N THR A 129 -1.80 3.01 1.12
CA THR A 129 -2.66 3.80 2.01
C THR A 129 -1.93 5.02 2.57
N ILE A 130 -0.70 4.86 3.02
CA ILE A 130 0.13 5.96 3.52
C ILE A 130 0.88 6.70 2.40
N ARG A 131 0.62 6.38 1.13
CA ARG A 131 1.29 6.94 -0.05
C ARG A 131 2.81 6.83 0.01
N TRP A 132 3.32 5.74 0.58
CA TRP A 132 4.75 5.44 0.74
C TRP A 132 5.54 6.53 1.51
N LYS A 133 4.87 7.34 2.31
CA LYS A 133 5.49 8.43 3.06
C LYS A 133 6.05 7.91 4.37
N GLN A 134 7.35 7.97 4.53
CA GLN A 134 8.05 7.60 5.76
C GLN A 134 7.54 8.39 6.96
N GLU A 135 7.36 9.71 6.81
CA GLU A 135 6.85 10.58 7.88
C GLU A 135 5.47 10.12 8.41
N THR A 136 4.57 9.72 7.48
CA THR A 136 3.25 9.20 7.86
C THR A 136 3.38 7.85 8.57
N HIS A 137 4.28 6.99 8.10
CA HIS A 137 4.57 5.72 8.75
C HIS A 137 5.09 5.93 10.18
N ASP A 138 6.11 6.76 10.35
CA ASP A 138 6.72 7.05 11.65
C ASP A 138 5.69 7.58 12.66
N TYR A 139 4.81 8.45 12.18
CA TYR A 139 3.71 8.98 12.98
C TYR A 139 2.71 7.88 13.41
N ILE A 140 2.28 7.01 12.48
CA ILE A 140 1.40 5.88 12.79
C ILE A 140 2.07 4.93 13.79
N MET A 141 3.36 4.65 13.62
CA MET A 141 4.14 3.79 14.53
C MET A 141 4.20 4.38 15.95
N GLU A 142 4.35 5.69 16.06
CA GLU A 142 4.32 6.39 17.35
C GLU A 142 2.95 6.24 18.03
N LEU A 143 1.85 6.42 17.28
CA LEU A 143 0.49 6.22 17.79
C LEU A 143 0.23 4.77 18.23
N VAL A 144 0.70 3.79 17.45
CA VAL A 144 0.55 2.36 17.78
C VAL A 144 1.31 2.02 19.07
N ARG A 145 2.54 2.53 19.25
CA ARG A 145 3.31 2.34 20.49
C ARG A 145 2.61 2.96 21.67
N TRP A 146 2.18 4.22 21.55
CA TRP A 146 1.42 4.91 22.57
C TRP A 146 0.14 4.14 22.96
N ALA A 147 -0.63 3.69 21.97
CA ALA A 147 -1.87 2.95 22.22
C ALA A 147 -1.62 1.57 22.86
N ARG A 148 -0.51 0.91 22.50
CA ARG A 148 -0.08 -0.34 23.14
C ARG A 148 0.31 -0.13 24.59
N GLU A 149 1.08 0.90 24.91
CA GLU A 149 1.49 1.24 26.28
C GLU A 149 0.29 1.58 27.18
N ASN A 150 -0.76 2.16 26.60
CA ASN A 150 -1.99 2.50 27.31
C ASN A 150 -3.09 1.43 27.23
N ASN A 151 -2.81 0.26 26.63
CA ASN A 151 -3.75 -0.85 26.44
C ASN A 151 -5.06 -0.46 25.71
N ILE A 152 -4.96 0.44 24.74
CA ILE A 152 -6.12 0.98 24.00
C ILE A 152 -6.36 0.20 22.71
N LEU A 153 -5.36 -0.54 22.18
CA LEU A 153 -5.48 -1.26 20.92
C LEU A 153 -6.37 -2.51 21.07
N CYS A 154 -7.61 -2.40 20.61
CA CYS A 154 -8.59 -3.50 20.59
C CYS A 154 -9.13 -3.83 19.19
N VAL A 155 -8.68 -3.10 18.18
CA VAL A 155 -9.09 -3.24 16.78
C VAL A 155 -8.15 -4.22 16.05
N SER A 156 -8.67 -5.01 15.10
CA SER A 156 -7.80 -5.86 14.28
C SER A 156 -6.88 -5.00 13.40
N LEU A 157 -5.65 -5.48 13.14
CA LEU A 157 -4.69 -4.79 12.28
C LEU A 157 -5.27 -4.47 10.89
N CYS A 158 -6.06 -5.39 10.31
CA CYS A 158 -6.73 -5.15 9.04
C CYS A 158 -7.68 -3.95 9.09
N ASN A 159 -8.56 -3.91 10.09
CA ASN A 159 -9.50 -2.81 10.23
C ASN A 159 -8.78 -1.51 10.62
N PHE A 160 -7.72 -1.59 11.41
CA PHE A 160 -6.87 -0.44 11.72
C PHE A 160 -6.34 0.24 10.48
N VAL A 161 -5.90 -0.54 9.47
CA VAL A 161 -5.36 0.00 8.22
C VAL A 161 -6.47 0.37 7.23
N ILE A 162 -7.48 -0.49 7.05
CA ILE A 162 -8.55 -0.28 6.07
C ILE A 162 -9.40 0.95 6.44
N ASP A 163 -9.73 1.11 7.72
CA ASP A 163 -10.61 2.15 8.23
C ASP A 163 -9.83 3.40 8.71
N HIS A 164 -8.51 3.45 8.51
CA HIS A 164 -7.63 4.56 8.95
C HIS A 164 -7.78 4.90 10.44
N ARG A 165 -7.86 3.86 11.29
CA ARG A 165 -8.15 4.04 12.73
C ARG A 165 -7.06 4.77 13.52
N TRP A 166 -5.94 5.10 12.93
CA TRP A 166 -4.95 5.99 13.54
C TRP A 166 -5.47 7.40 13.76
N ASP A 167 -6.42 7.89 12.95
CA ASP A 167 -7.04 9.20 13.15
C ASP A 167 -7.83 9.24 14.47
N GLU A 168 -8.43 8.12 14.85
CA GLU A 168 -9.12 7.97 16.14
C GLU A 168 -8.14 7.88 17.30
N LEU A 169 -7.00 7.18 17.13
CA LEU A 169 -5.93 7.15 18.15
C LEU A 169 -5.34 8.53 18.38
N GLU A 170 -5.18 9.31 17.31
CA GLU A 170 -4.74 10.70 17.41
C GLU A 170 -5.72 11.55 18.23
N ALA A 171 -7.01 11.47 17.92
CA ALA A 171 -8.05 12.19 18.64
C ALA A 171 -8.07 11.79 20.12
N LEU A 172 -7.94 10.50 20.43
CA LEU A 172 -7.84 10.02 21.83
C LEU A 172 -6.60 10.56 22.54
N ARG A 173 -5.45 10.52 21.88
CA ARG A 173 -4.18 11.03 22.42
C ARG A 173 -4.25 12.52 22.75
N ASN A 174 -4.92 13.27 21.90
CA ASN A 174 -5.09 14.73 22.05
C ASN A 174 -6.22 15.11 23.02
N GLY A 175 -6.95 14.13 23.59
CA GLY A 175 -8.06 14.37 24.49
C GLY A 175 -9.36 14.79 23.81
N ASP A 176 -9.46 14.64 22.49
CA ASP A 176 -10.60 15.03 21.66
C ASP A 176 -11.65 13.91 21.63
N LEU A 177 -12.22 13.60 22.79
CA LEU A 177 -13.16 12.48 22.99
C LEU A 177 -14.50 12.67 22.27
N ALA A 178 -14.83 13.89 21.81
CA ALA A 178 -16.11 14.21 21.22
C ALA A 178 -16.34 13.60 19.82
N ASN A 179 -15.27 13.20 19.12
CA ASN A 179 -15.30 12.68 17.75
C ASN A 179 -14.96 11.19 17.63
N THR A 180 -14.78 10.50 18.74
CA THR A 180 -14.40 9.09 18.74
C THR A 180 -15.61 8.20 18.93
N ASN A 181 -16.07 7.55 17.85
CA ASN A 181 -16.91 6.33 17.93
C ASN A 181 -16.07 5.12 18.43
N PHE A 182 -15.17 5.37 19.36
CA PHE A 182 -14.49 4.29 20.04
C PHE A 182 -15.53 3.69 21.00
N ASP A 183 -16.11 2.57 20.62
CA ASP A 183 -16.52 1.58 21.61
C ASP A 183 -15.24 1.16 22.36
N ALA A 184 -14.76 2.07 23.20
CA ALA A 184 -13.68 1.82 24.13
C ALA A 184 -14.18 0.70 25.02
N ILE A 185 -13.82 -0.51 24.68
CA ILE A 185 -13.91 -1.63 25.60
C ILE A 185 -12.96 -1.23 26.73
N LYS A 186 -13.54 -0.58 27.74
CA LYS A 186 -12.86 -0.34 28.98
C LYS A 186 -12.40 -1.69 29.48
N VAL A 187 -11.10 -1.89 29.42
CA VAL A 187 -10.45 -2.95 30.20
C VAL A 187 -10.62 -2.51 31.65
N VAL A 188 -11.56 -3.13 32.36
CA VAL A 188 -11.62 -3.13 33.81
C VAL A 188 -10.84 -4.35 34.27
#